data_d04ccf3fda75642b0deac5d48a50d44b
#
_entry.id   d04ccf3fda75642b0deac5d48a50d44b
#
_cell.length_a   1.000
_cell.length_b   1.000
_cell.length_c   1.000
_cell.angle_alpha   90.00
_cell.angle_beta   90.00
_cell.angle_gamma   90.00
#
_symmetry.space_group_name_H-M   'P 1'
#
loop_
_entity.id
_entity.type
_entity.pdbx_description
1 polymer ?
#
loop_
_entity_poly.entity_id
_entity_poly.type
_entity_poly.pdbx_seq_one_letter_code
_entity_poly.pdbx_strand_id
1 'polypeptide(L)'
;MAKHKTHFEDCDVLVVGGGMAGTGATFEARHWGRDMKIICVEKANIDRSGAVAQGLYAINCYMGMQWGENQPEDHVRYARNDLMGMVREDLGYDMARHVDSTAVSYTHLTLPTKA
;
A
#
# COMPACT_ATOMS: atom_id res chain seq x y z
N MET A 1 2.34 -36.80 -13.54
CA MET A 1 1.65 -35.63 -12.92
C MET A 1 2.23 -35.41 -11.54
N ALA A 2 2.83 -34.26 -11.25
CA ALA A 2 3.30 -33.94 -9.92
C ALA A 2 2.09 -33.88 -8.99
N LYS A 3 2.10 -34.66 -7.90
CA LYS A 3 1.08 -34.57 -6.86
C LYS A 3 1.26 -33.24 -6.14
N HIS A 4 0.31 -32.34 -6.28
CA HIS A 4 0.29 -31.11 -5.48
C HIS A 4 0.18 -31.50 -4.01
N LYS A 5 1.09 -30.97 -3.20
CA LYS A 5 1.03 -31.11 -1.75
C LYS A 5 0.22 -29.96 -1.18
N THR A 6 -0.86 -30.28 -0.49
CA THR A 6 -1.69 -29.30 0.21
C THR A 6 -1.09 -29.06 1.60
N HIS A 7 -0.91 -27.79 1.95
CA HIS A 7 -0.54 -27.34 3.29
C HIS A 7 -1.75 -26.61 3.88
N PHE A 8 -2.03 -26.88 5.13
CA PHE A 8 -3.07 -26.18 5.90
C PHE A 8 -2.36 -25.33 6.95
N GLU A 9 -2.74 -24.07 7.02
CA GLU A 9 -2.24 -23.10 8.00
C GLU A 9 -3.40 -22.32 8.58
N ASP A 10 -3.42 -22.18 9.89
CA ASP A 10 -4.37 -21.34 10.59
C ASP A 10 -3.76 -19.96 10.83
N CYS A 11 -4.55 -18.91 10.69
CA CYS A 11 -4.14 -17.55 10.98
C CYS A 11 -5.34 -16.71 11.42
N ASP A 12 -5.03 -15.63 12.14
CA ASP A 12 -6.03 -14.64 12.53
C ASP A 12 -6.32 -13.66 11.38
N VAL A 13 -5.30 -13.34 10.60
CA VAL A 13 -5.41 -12.44 9.44
C VAL A 13 -4.69 -13.06 8.25
N LEU A 14 -5.41 -13.21 7.15
CA LEU A 14 -4.86 -13.64 5.86
C LEU A 14 -4.85 -12.47 4.87
N VAL A 15 -3.67 -12.13 4.38
CA VAL A 15 -3.48 -11.16 3.29
C VAL A 15 -3.13 -11.92 2.01
N VAL A 16 -3.89 -11.70 0.95
CA VAL A 16 -3.68 -12.35 -0.34
C VAL A 16 -3.10 -11.36 -1.34
N GLY A 17 -1.87 -11.58 -1.73
CA GLY A 17 -1.09 -10.75 -2.64
C GLY A 17 0.01 -9.97 -1.92
N GLY A 18 1.26 -10.10 -2.39
CA GLY A 18 2.46 -9.49 -1.81
C GLY A 18 2.95 -8.24 -2.54
N GLY A 19 2.09 -7.57 -3.30
CA GLY A 19 2.38 -6.26 -3.88
C GLY A 19 2.34 -5.14 -2.84
N MET A 20 2.45 -3.88 -3.27
CA MET A 20 2.50 -2.72 -2.35
C MET A 20 1.30 -2.69 -1.39
N ALA A 21 0.09 -2.90 -1.89
CA ALA A 21 -1.12 -2.91 -1.06
C ALA A 21 -1.11 -4.05 -0.03
N GLY A 22 -0.77 -5.27 -0.44
CA GLY A 22 -0.73 -6.41 0.47
C GLY A 22 0.39 -6.30 1.50
N THR A 23 1.55 -5.81 1.11
CA THR A 23 2.66 -5.55 2.03
C THR A 23 2.27 -4.49 3.07
N GLY A 24 1.66 -3.39 2.62
CA GLY A 24 1.16 -2.34 3.51
C GLY A 24 0.09 -2.86 4.47
N ALA A 25 -0.88 -3.61 3.96
CA ALA A 25 -1.92 -4.22 4.80
C ALA A 25 -1.34 -5.20 5.84
N THR A 26 -0.35 -6.01 5.45
CA THR A 26 0.34 -6.93 6.38
C THR A 26 1.08 -6.19 7.47
N PHE A 27 1.76 -5.11 7.10
CA PHE A 27 2.49 -4.26 8.04
C PHE A 27 1.54 -3.60 9.04
N GLU A 28 0.47 -2.96 8.56
CA GLU A 28 -0.53 -2.32 9.42
C GLU A 28 -1.25 -3.34 10.32
N ALA A 29 -1.63 -4.48 9.78
CA ALA A 29 -2.22 -5.55 10.57
C ALA A 29 -1.27 -5.99 11.70
N ARG A 30 0.03 -6.11 11.43
CA ARG A 30 1.04 -6.44 12.44
C ARG A 30 1.23 -5.33 13.47
N HIS A 31 1.18 -4.07 13.03
CA HIS A 31 1.30 -2.92 13.93
C HIS A 31 0.19 -2.90 14.99
N TRP A 32 -1.05 -3.14 14.57
CA TRP A 32 -2.21 -3.11 15.44
C TRP A 32 -2.49 -4.44 16.14
N GLY A 33 -2.22 -5.57 15.48
CA GLY A 33 -2.45 -6.92 15.99
C GLY A 33 -1.14 -7.64 16.34
N ARG A 34 -0.41 -7.15 17.35
CA ARG A 34 0.92 -7.65 17.70
C ARG A 34 0.96 -9.12 18.09
N ASP A 35 -0.11 -9.62 18.69
CA ASP A 35 -0.23 -11.00 19.16
C ASP A 35 -0.93 -11.92 18.14
N MET A 36 -1.41 -11.37 17.04
CA MET A 36 -2.08 -12.10 15.98
C MET A 36 -1.09 -12.83 15.07
N LYS A 37 -1.46 -14.02 14.64
CA LYS A 37 -0.77 -14.73 13.56
C LYS A 37 -1.24 -14.18 12.21
N ILE A 38 -0.38 -13.44 11.55
CA ILE A 38 -0.68 -12.82 10.26
C ILE A 38 0.10 -13.54 9.17
N ILE A 39 -0.61 -13.97 8.14
CA ILE A 39 -0.02 -14.65 6.97
C ILE A 39 -0.27 -13.80 5.73
N CYS A 40 0.80 -13.49 5.00
CA CYS A 40 0.71 -12.95 3.66
C CYS A 40 1.08 -14.03 2.65
N VAL A 41 0.20 -14.29 1.70
CA VAL A 41 0.44 -15.27 0.63
C VAL A 41 0.61 -14.56 -0.71
N GLU A 42 1.64 -14.96 -1.44
CA GLU A 42 1.95 -14.42 -2.76
C GLU A 42 2.06 -15.57 -3.77
N LYS A 43 1.43 -15.39 -4.94
CA LYS A 43 1.45 -16.38 -6.02
C LYS A 43 2.81 -16.53 -6.67
N ALA A 44 3.55 -15.44 -6.76
CA ALA A 44 4.86 -15.38 -7.39
C ALA A 44 5.98 -15.21 -6.33
N ASN A 45 7.16 -14.83 -6.74
CA ASN A 45 8.24 -14.54 -5.82
C ASN A 45 7.98 -13.22 -5.09
N ILE A 46 7.92 -13.25 -3.77
CA ILE A 46 7.63 -12.08 -2.93
C ILE A 46 8.61 -10.92 -3.15
N ASP A 47 9.88 -11.22 -3.45
CA ASP A 47 10.91 -10.20 -3.66
C ASP A 47 10.74 -9.43 -4.98
N ARG A 48 9.89 -9.93 -5.88
CA ARG A 48 9.69 -9.37 -7.23
C ARG A 48 8.23 -9.32 -7.63
N SER A 49 7.32 -9.33 -6.69
CA SER A 49 5.88 -9.29 -6.95
C SER A 49 5.32 -7.88 -6.90
N GLY A 50 4.31 -7.65 -7.74
CA GLY A 50 3.62 -6.38 -7.85
C GLY A 50 4.31 -5.38 -8.77
N ALA A 51 3.58 -4.34 -9.14
CA ALA A 51 4.01 -3.34 -10.12
C ALA A 51 5.26 -2.56 -9.67
N VAL A 52 5.35 -2.23 -8.39
CA VAL A 52 6.49 -1.48 -7.83
C VAL A 52 7.79 -2.28 -7.95
N ALA A 53 7.75 -3.55 -7.57
CA ALA A 53 8.93 -4.43 -7.67
C ALA A 53 9.33 -4.73 -9.13
N GLN A 54 8.42 -4.56 -10.08
CA GLN A 54 8.68 -4.73 -11.51
C GLN A 54 9.19 -3.47 -12.21
N GLY A 55 9.38 -2.38 -11.47
CA GLY A 55 9.98 -1.15 -11.99
C GLY A 55 9.09 0.08 -12.01
N LEU A 56 7.86 0.01 -11.51
CA LEU A 56 7.03 1.18 -11.32
C LEU A 56 7.53 1.97 -10.10
N TYR A 57 8.18 3.10 -10.34
CA TYR A 57 8.83 3.90 -9.29
C TYR A 57 8.22 5.29 -9.11
N ALA A 58 7.25 5.66 -9.95
CA ALA A 58 6.56 6.94 -9.84
C ALA A 58 5.34 6.83 -8.91
N ILE A 59 5.23 7.76 -7.99
CA ILE A 59 4.07 7.92 -7.12
C ILE A 59 3.40 9.24 -7.49
N ASN A 60 2.17 9.16 -8.00
CA ASN A 60 1.34 10.34 -8.23
C ASN A 60 0.35 10.46 -7.08
N CYS A 61 0.59 11.37 -6.20
CA CYS A 61 -0.25 11.63 -5.04
C CYS A 61 -0.16 13.09 -4.59
N TYR A 62 -1.13 13.48 -3.77
CA TYR A 62 -1.06 14.73 -3.03
C TYR A 62 -0.05 14.60 -1.88
N MET A 63 0.77 15.64 -1.69
CA MET A 63 1.69 15.74 -0.56
C MET A 63 1.60 17.14 0.05
N GLY A 64 0.92 17.28 1.17
CA GLY A 64 0.78 18.54 1.89
C GLY A 64 2.07 18.98 2.59
N MET A 65 2.86 18.03 3.09
CA MET A 65 4.08 18.28 3.84
C MET A 65 5.13 19.11 3.11
N GLN A 66 5.20 18.99 1.79
CA GLN A 66 6.31 19.53 1.01
C GLN A 66 6.02 20.93 0.48
N TRP A 67 4.77 21.29 0.28
CA TRP A 67 4.36 22.55 -0.33
C TRP A 67 3.35 23.37 0.49
N GLY A 68 3.02 22.92 1.70
CA GLY A 68 2.38 23.71 2.75
C GLY A 68 1.00 24.32 2.49
N GLU A 69 0.68 24.66 1.24
CA GLU A 69 -0.55 25.35 0.86
C GLU A 69 -1.60 24.44 0.24
N ASN A 70 -1.20 23.24 -0.19
CA ASN A 70 -2.12 22.29 -0.80
C ASN A 70 -3.03 21.64 0.26
N GLN A 71 -4.27 21.44 -0.13
CA GLN A 71 -5.27 20.75 0.69
C GLN A 71 -5.72 19.46 -0.01
N PRO A 72 -6.21 18.44 0.71
CA PRO A 72 -6.74 17.24 0.11
C PRO A 72 -7.78 17.45 -0.98
N GLU A 73 -8.57 18.51 -0.85
CA GLU A 73 -9.57 18.95 -1.82
C GLU A 73 -8.96 19.34 -3.17
N ASP A 74 -7.75 19.83 -3.18
CA ASP A 74 -7.04 20.20 -4.41
C ASP A 74 -6.70 18.96 -5.25
N HIS A 75 -6.35 17.87 -4.59
CA HIS A 75 -6.15 16.58 -5.26
C HIS A 75 -7.45 16.07 -5.89
N VAL A 76 -8.55 16.16 -5.16
CA VAL A 76 -9.86 15.74 -5.67
C VAL A 76 -10.26 16.59 -6.87
N ARG A 77 -10.07 17.92 -6.79
CA ARG A 77 -10.34 18.84 -7.90
C ARG A 77 -9.50 18.54 -9.13
N TYR A 78 -8.21 18.29 -8.93
CA TYR A 78 -7.29 17.88 -10.00
C TYR A 78 -7.76 16.59 -10.66
N ALA A 79 -7.99 15.54 -9.86
CA ALA A 79 -8.42 14.24 -10.37
C ALA A 79 -9.77 14.32 -11.11
N ARG A 80 -10.72 15.11 -10.61
CA ARG A 80 -12.01 15.36 -11.28
C ARG A 80 -11.80 15.97 -12.67
N ASN A 81 -10.95 16.96 -12.78
CA ASN A 81 -10.69 17.66 -14.04
C ASN A 81 -9.92 16.77 -15.02
N ASP A 82 -8.90 16.09 -14.56
CA ASP A 82 -8.04 15.22 -15.38
C ASP A 82 -8.79 13.98 -15.90
N LEU A 83 -9.65 13.41 -15.08
CA LEU A 83 -10.45 12.25 -15.41
C LEU A 83 -11.86 12.59 -15.90
N MET A 84 -12.12 13.84 -16.25
CA MET A 84 -13.41 14.29 -16.79
C MET A 84 -14.63 13.88 -15.92
N GLY A 85 -14.47 13.90 -14.61
CA GLY A 85 -15.51 13.52 -13.65
C GLY A 85 -15.67 12.01 -13.41
N MET A 86 -14.92 11.14 -14.11
CA MET A 86 -14.96 9.70 -13.92
C MET A 86 -14.03 9.28 -12.76
N VAL A 87 -14.34 9.74 -11.57
CA VAL A 87 -13.55 9.47 -10.36
C VAL A 87 -14.46 9.34 -9.13
N ARG A 88 -14.07 8.44 -8.25
CA ARG A 88 -14.68 8.34 -6.90
C ARG A 88 -14.02 9.38 -6.00
N GLU A 89 -14.65 10.54 -5.90
CA GLU A 89 -14.11 11.70 -5.17
C GLU A 89 -13.97 11.43 -3.67
N ASP A 90 -14.90 10.69 -3.09
CA ASP A 90 -14.86 10.25 -1.71
C ASP A 90 -13.62 9.41 -1.39
N LEU A 91 -13.28 8.45 -2.25
CA LEU A 91 -12.08 7.64 -2.10
C LEU A 91 -10.81 8.44 -2.37
N GLY A 92 -10.83 9.32 -3.36
CA GLY A 92 -9.71 10.23 -3.65
C GLY A 92 -9.41 11.16 -2.49
N TYR A 93 -10.44 11.71 -1.86
CA TYR A 93 -10.31 12.54 -0.67
C TYR A 93 -9.76 11.76 0.52
N ASP A 94 -10.30 10.58 0.78
CA ASP A 94 -9.86 9.72 1.88
C ASP A 94 -8.38 9.33 1.72
N MET A 95 -7.97 8.98 0.51
CA MET A 95 -6.56 8.73 0.20
C MET A 95 -5.70 9.98 0.46
N ALA A 96 -6.10 11.14 -0.06
CA ALA A 96 -5.32 12.36 0.03
C ALA A 96 -5.07 12.81 1.47
N ARG A 97 -6.07 12.73 2.34
CA ARG A 97 -5.93 13.13 3.76
C ARG A 97 -5.01 12.21 4.57
N HIS A 98 -4.71 11.01 4.07
CA HIS A 98 -3.85 10.04 4.74
C HIS A 98 -2.47 9.86 4.11
N VAL A 99 -2.22 10.48 2.96
CA VAL A 99 -0.99 10.28 2.19
C VAL A 99 0.25 10.72 2.95
N ASP A 100 0.21 11.84 3.64
CA ASP A 100 1.37 12.35 4.36
C ASP A 100 1.83 11.40 5.46
N SER A 101 0.90 10.89 6.27
CA SER A 101 1.21 9.89 7.31
C SER A 101 1.71 8.57 6.72
N THR A 102 1.13 8.15 5.60
CA THR A 102 1.54 6.94 4.89
C THR A 102 2.95 7.10 4.30
N ALA A 103 3.26 8.27 3.72
CA ALA A 103 4.57 8.55 3.17
C ALA A 103 5.66 8.55 4.26
N VAL A 104 5.37 9.10 5.45
CA VAL A 104 6.28 9.03 6.60
C VAL A 104 6.52 7.58 7.01
N SER A 105 5.48 6.80 7.17
CA SER A 105 5.60 5.38 7.53
C SER A 105 6.42 4.61 6.50
N TYR A 106 6.17 4.81 5.20
CA TYR A 106 6.92 4.20 4.12
C TYR A 106 8.39 4.57 4.15
N THR A 107 8.71 5.83 4.38
CA THR A 107 10.10 6.33 4.45
C THR A 107 10.87 5.66 5.60
N HIS A 108 10.24 5.52 6.76
CA HIS A 108 10.87 4.85 7.90
C HIS A 108 11.08 3.36 7.72
N LEU A 109 10.24 2.70 6.90
CA LEU A 109 10.35 1.27 6.60
C LEU A 109 11.38 0.95 5.52
N THR A 110 11.57 1.85 4.57
CA THR A 110 12.41 1.60 3.37
C THR A 110 13.82 2.15 3.49
N LEU A 111 14.12 2.96 4.50
CA LEU A 111 15.50 3.37 4.75
C LEU A 111 16.31 2.13 5.15
N PRO A 112 17.32 1.73 4.36
CA PRO A 112 18.22 0.66 4.77
C PRO A 112 18.88 1.11 6.07
N THR A 113 18.57 0.45 7.16
CA THR A 113 19.41 0.52 8.34
C THR A 113 20.77 -0.02 7.93
N LYS A 114 21.70 0.87 7.65
CA LYS A 114 23.11 0.48 7.59
C LYS A 114 23.46 -0.08 8.96
N ALA A 115 23.53 -1.40 9.00
CA ALA A 115 24.22 -2.09 10.07
C ALA A 115 25.71 -1.79 9.99
#